data_fdfe7cebf77fd547f906c44357659467
#
_entry.id   fdfe7cebf77fd547f906c44357659467
#
_cell.length_a   1.000
_cell.length_b   1.000
_cell.length_c   1.000
_cell.angle_alpha   90.00
_cell.angle_beta   90.00
_cell.angle_gamma   90.00
#
_symmetry.space_group_name_H-M   'P 1'
#
loop_
_entity.id
_entity.type
_entity.pdbx_description
1 polymer ?
#
loop_
_entity_poly.entity_id
_entity_poly.type
_entity_poly.pdbx_seq_one_letter_code
_entity_poly.pdbx_strand_id
1 'polypeptide(L)'
;MLIGRALLTSSLLLPPRLLPSTRLAAVRCLADGADGSVTGTVYSASADGAPTVRLFTKAGCTLCDVAKEVLVQAAEERPHTLEAVDIMDAEHAEWFAKYKFDIPVLHVDGKYWAKHRITLEASLDALAAAQEQRFEASKGEPDAARLERKPAGPLK
;
A
#
# COMPACT_ATOMS: atom_id res chain seq x y z
N MET A 1 -26.67 -71.97 -9.51
CA MET A 1 -26.60 -71.11 -8.32
C MET A 1 -25.75 -69.91 -8.64
N LEU A 2 -26.39 -68.75 -9.01
CA LEU A 2 -25.72 -67.52 -9.40
C LEU A 2 -25.94 -66.51 -8.25
N ILE A 3 -24.86 -66.10 -7.62
CA ILE A 3 -24.89 -65.09 -6.56
C ILE A 3 -24.44 -63.75 -7.17
N GLY A 4 -25.41 -62.87 -7.41
CA GLY A 4 -25.20 -61.52 -7.88
C GLY A 4 -24.56 -60.63 -6.80
N ARG A 5 -23.42 -60.01 -7.11
CA ARG A 5 -22.84 -58.93 -6.29
C ARG A 5 -23.36 -57.59 -6.79
N ALA A 6 -24.20 -56.95 -5.99
CA ALA A 6 -24.60 -55.56 -6.20
C ALA A 6 -23.47 -54.65 -5.82
N LEU A 7 -22.98 -53.82 -6.78
CA LEU A 7 -22.03 -52.73 -6.54
C LEU A 7 -22.84 -51.48 -6.14
N LEU A 8 -22.75 -51.11 -4.87
CA LEU A 8 -23.23 -49.85 -4.35
C LEU A 8 -22.22 -48.74 -4.71
N THR A 9 -22.55 -47.94 -5.70
CA THR A 9 -21.80 -46.70 -6.00
C THR A 9 -22.27 -45.60 -5.06
N SER A 10 -21.50 -45.34 -4.01
CA SER A 10 -21.71 -44.18 -3.17
C SER A 10 -21.24 -42.93 -3.90
N SER A 11 -22.18 -42.16 -4.45
CA SER A 11 -21.90 -40.77 -4.90
C SER A 11 -21.70 -39.88 -3.71
N LEU A 12 -20.44 -39.54 -3.43
CA LEU A 12 -20.09 -38.47 -2.51
C LEU A 12 -20.40 -37.10 -3.16
N LEU A 13 -21.58 -36.57 -2.84
CA LEU A 13 -21.91 -35.16 -3.10
C LEU A 13 -21.04 -34.28 -2.20
N LEU A 14 -19.99 -33.66 -2.78
CA LEU A 14 -19.27 -32.57 -2.13
C LEU A 14 -20.24 -31.38 -1.98
N PRO A 15 -20.35 -30.78 -0.79
CA PRO A 15 -21.10 -29.54 -0.63
C PRO A 15 -20.37 -28.39 -1.38
N PRO A 16 -21.11 -27.44 -1.97
CA PRO A 16 -20.50 -26.28 -2.61
C PRO A 16 -19.71 -25.49 -1.55
N ARG A 17 -18.43 -25.28 -1.80
CA ARG A 17 -17.60 -24.37 -1.02
C ARG A 17 -18.20 -22.98 -1.15
N LEU A 18 -18.87 -22.52 -0.11
CA LEU A 18 -19.23 -21.13 0.08
C LEU A 18 -17.92 -20.34 0.16
N LEU A 19 -17.59 -19.64 -0.92
CA LEU A 19 -16.55 -18.63 -0.91
C LEU A 19 -16.94 -17.58 0.14
N PRO A 20 -16.06 -17.23 1.09
CA PRO A 20 -16.35 -16.14 1.99
C PRO A 20 -16.48 -14.86 1.14
N SER A 21 -17.71 -14.32 1.12
CA SER A 21 -17.96 -13.00 0.57
C SER A 21 -17.13 -12.02 1.38
N THR A 22 -16.02 -11.58 0.82
CA THR A 22 -15.17 -10.54 1.40
C THR A 22 -15.98 -9.27 1.39
N ARG A 23 -16.70 -9.01 2.49
CA ARG A 23 -17.30 -7.70 2.71
C ARG A 23 -16.15 -6.72 2.76
N LEU A 24 -16.06 -5.87 1.74
CA LEU A 24 -15.26 -4.64 1.81
C LEU A 24 -15.64 -3.96 3.13
N ALA A 25 -14.73 -3.99 4.11
CA ALA A 25 -14.88 -3.16 5.28
C ALA A 25 -14.96 -1.71 4.77
N ALA A 26 -16.05 -1.04 5.12
CA ALA A 26 -16.32 0.32 4.69
C ALA A 26 -15.07 1.17 4.84
N VAL A 27 -14.59 1.72 3.73
CA VAL A 27 -13.54 2.73 3.71
C VAL A 27 -14.07 3.90 4.53
N ARG A 28 -13.74 3.93 5.81
CA ARG A 28 -13.92 5.14 6.62
C ARG A 28 -12.79 6.07 6.22
N CYS A 29 -13.12 7.01 5.34
CA CYS A 29 -12.34 8.22 5.21
C CYS A 29 -12.39 8.92 6.58
N LEU A 30 -11.43 8.64 7.44
CA LEU A 30 -11.16 9.48 8.60
C LEU A 30 -10.36 10.66 8.06
N ALA A 31 -11.11 11.60 7.50
CA ALA A 31 -10.61 12.94 7.24
C ALA A 31 -10.67 13.72 8.55
N ASP A 32 -9.70 14.62 8.68
CA ASP A 32 -9.66 15.73 9.58
C ASP A 32 -9.18 15.45 11.01
N GLY A 33 -7.86 15.41 11.14
CA GLY A 33 -7.22 15.90 12.35
C GLY A 33 -7.59 17.38 12.53
N ALA A 34 -7.84 17.82 13.75
CA ALA A 34 -8.34 19.17 14.10
C ALA A 34 -7.43 20.34 13.69
N ASP A 35 -6.38 20.10 12.90
CA ASP A 35 -5.36 21.07 12.46
C ASP A 35 -5.01 20.93 10.96
N GLY A 36 -5.89 20.34 10.15
CA GLY A 36 -5.66 20.20 8.70
C GLY A 36 -4.61 19.16 8.29
N SER A 37 -4.02 18.41 9.22
CA SER A 37 -3.13 17.30 8.94
C SER A 37 -3.88 16.13 8.29
N VAL A 38 -3.22 15.48 7.34
CA VAL A 38 -3.72 14.27 6.66
C VAL A 38 -3.04 13.00 7.16
N THR A 39 -2.32 13.07 8.27
CA THR A 39 -1.67 11.91 8.91
C THR A 39 -2.71 10.97 9.50
N GLY A 40 -2.58 9.69 9.22
CA GLY A 40 -3.41 8.63 9.80
C GLY A 40 -3.58 7.42 8.91
N THR A 41 -4.31 6.42 9.42
CA THR A 41 -4.65 5.23 8.66
C THR A 41 -5.79 5.52 7.69
N VAL A 42 -5.53 5.42 6.39
CA VAL A 42 -6.54 5.60 5.34
C VAL A 42 -7.47 4.40 5.29
N TYR A 43 -6.91 3.19 5.30
CA TYR A 43 -7.62 1.92 5.47
C TYR A 43 -6.69 0.84 6.01
N SER A 44 -7.27 -0.17 6.63
CA SER A 44 -6.54 -1.32 7.16
C SER A 44 -6.98 -2.60 6.48
N ALA A 45 -6.03 -3.47 6.17
CA ALA A 45 -6.31 -4.84 5.74
C ALA A 45 -6.85 -5.65 6.91
N SER A 46 -7.79 -6.56 6.62
CA SER A 46 -8.31 -7.51 7.61
C SER A 46 -7.48 -8.79 7.71
N ALA A 47 -6.48 -8.96 6.84
CA ALA A 47 -5.64 -10.16 6.78
C ALA A 47 -4.43 -10.02 7.71
N ASP A 48 -4.18 -11.04 8.53
CA ASP A 48 -2.98 -11.11 9.35
C ASP A 48 -1.73 -11.16 8.45
N GLY A 49 -0.73 -10.34 8.79
CA GLY A 49 0.51 -10.27 8.01
C GLY A 49 0.40 -9.51 6.68
N ALA A 50 -0.69 -8.77 6.45
CA ALA A 50 -0.79 -7.91 5.27
C ALA A 50 0.26 -6.79 5.32
N PRO A 51 0.94 -6.48 4.20
CA PRO A 51 1.95 -5.43 4.17
C PRO A 51 1.36 -4.06 4.46
N THR A 52 2.17 -3.16 4.98
CA THR A 52 1.80 -1.77 5.23
C THR A 52 2.45 -0.86 4.19
N VAL A 53 1.62 -0.13 3.45
CA VAL A 53 2.07 0.94 2.56
C VAL A 53 1.98 2.27 3.31
N ARG A 54 3.09 3.00 3.38
CA ARG A 54 3.13 4.35 3.93
C ARG A 54 3.29 5.36 2.81
N LEU A 55 2.34 6.29 2.74
CA LEU A 55 2.32 7.38 1.76
C LEU A 55 2.70 8.70 2.44
N PHE A 56 3.86 9.22 2.10
CA PHE A 56 4.29 10.56 2.50
C PHE A 56 3.63 11.59 1.57
N THR A 57 2.86 12.49 2.16
CA THR A 57 1.93 13.39 1.47
C THR A 57 1.85 14.75 2.16
N LYS A 58 0.96 15.62 1.72
CA LYS A 58 0.50 16.83 2.42
C LYS A 58 -0.92 17.16 2.01
N ALA A 59 -1.59 18.02 2.76
CA ALA A 59 -2.90 18.54 2.39
C ALA A 59 -2.89 19.16 0.98
N GLY A 60 -3.93 18.90 0.17
CA GLY A 60 -4.10 19.45 -1.18
C GLY A 60 -3.13 18.91 -2.24
N CYS A 61 -2.50 17.76 -2.03
CA CYS A 61 -1.60 17.13 -2.99
C CYS A 61 -2.36 16.24 -3.99
N THR A 62 -2.72 16.77 -5.15
CA THR A 62 -3.49 16.03 -6.19
C THR A 62 -2.78 14.79 -6.71
N LEU A 63 -1.44 14.80 -6.83
CA LEU A 63 -0.68 13.60 -7.22
C LEU A 63 -0.75 12.51 -6.14
N CYS A 64 -0.81 12.91 -4.88
CA CYS A 64 -0.96 11.97 -3.77
C CYS A 64 -2.37 11.33 -3.77
N ASP A 65 -3.40 12.08 -4.16
CA ASP A 65 -4.75 11.55 -4.28
C ASP A 65 -4.83 10.50 -5.39
N VAL A 66 -4.21 10.76 -6.54
CA VAL A 66 -4.09 9.76 -7.62
C VAL A 66 -3.36 8.49 -7.14
N ALA A 67 -2.28 8.65 -6.36
CA ALA A 67 -1.58 7.50 -5.80
C ALA A 67 -2.45 6.71 -4.82
N LYS A 68 -3.26 7.39 -3.98
CA LYS A 68 -4.24 6.73 -3.10
C LYS A 68 -5.28 5.95 -3.88
N GLU A 69 -5.83 6.51 -4.96
CA GLU A 69 -6.82 5.83 -5.81
C GLU A 69 -6.25 4.54 -6.40
N VAL A 70 -5.00 4.57 -6.90
CA VAL A 70 -4.33 3.37 -7.42
C VAL A 70 -4.16 2.31 -6.33
N LEU A 71 -3.79 2.71 -5.11
CA LEU A 71 -3.63 1.77 -3.99
C LEU A 71 -4.97 1.20 -3.53
N VAL A 72 -6.06 1.99 -3.53
CA VAL A 72 -7.41 1.49 -3.24
C VAL A 72 -7.82 0.41 -4.26
N GLN A 73 -7.54 0.61 -5.54
CA GLN A 73 -7.78 -0.41 -6.57
C GLN A 73 -6.91 -1.66 -6.33
N ALA A 74 -5.64 -1.48 -6.00
CA ALA A 74 -4.74 -2.59 -5.71
C ALA A 74 -5.18 -3.41 -4.49
N ALA A 75 -5.86 -2.80 -3.51
CA ALA A 75 -6.33 -3.47 -2.30
C ALA A 75 -7.42 -4.53 -2.58
N GLU A 76 -8.12 -4.43 -3.71
CA GLU A 76 -9.12 -5.43 -4.13
C GLU A 76 -8.46 -6.78 -4.46
N GLU A 77 -7.26 -6.76 -5.03
CA GLU A 77 -6.52 -7.97 -5.41
C GLU A 77 -5.44 -8.34 -4.39
N ARG A 78 -4.80 -7.33 -3.78
CA ARG A 78 -3.70 -7.47 -2.83
C ARG A 78 -4.00 -6.69 -1.55
N PRO A 79 -4.67 -7.32 -0.57
CA PRO A 79 -4.97 -6.68 0.71
C PRO A 79 -3.71 -6.14 1.38
N HIS A 80 -3.74 -4.88 1.78
CA HIS A 80 -2.67 -4.17 2.48
C HIS A 80 -3.25 -3.04 3.32
N THR A 81 -2.49 -2.55 4.28
CA THR A 81 -2.86 -1.36 5.06
C THR A 81 -2.24 -0.13 4.41
N LEU A 82 -2.99 0.97 4.30
CA LEU A 82 -2.48 2.25 3.84
C LEU A 82 -2.48 3.28 4.97
N GLU A 83 -1.29 3.81 5.25
CA GLU A 83 -1.06 4.91 6.18
C GLU A 83 -0.64 6.16 5.39
N ALA A 84 -1.24 7.30 5.69
CA ALA A 84 -0.80 8.60 5.22
C ALA A 84 0.06 9.28 6.29
N VAL A 85 1.14 9.93 5.88
CA VAL A 85 2.03 10.73 6.72
C VAL A 85 2.11 12.13 6.12
N ASP A 86 1.54 13.12 6.81
CA ASP A 86 1.68 14.50 6.40
C ASP A 86 3.10 14.99 6.73
N ILE A 87 3.86 15.30 5.70
CA ILE A 87 5.23 15.79 5.90
C ILE A 87 5.29 17.22 6.45
N MET A 88 4.14 17.93 6.49
CA MET A 88 4.06 19.28 7.05
C MET A 88 3.88 19.28 8.57
N ASP A 89 3.54 18.14 9.17
CA ASP A 89 3.40 18.01 10.61
C ASP A 89 4.75 18.23 11.31
N ALA A 90 4.74 18.96 12.42
CA ALA A 90 5.97 19.30 13.16
C ALA A 90 6.76 18.06 13.61
N GLU A 91 6.08 16.97 13.94
CA GLU A 91 6.68 15.69 14.33
C GLU A 91 7.33 14.94 13.14
N HIS A 92 7.01 15.33 11.90
CA HIS A 92 7.54 14.75 10.68
C HIS A 92 8.60 15.62 9.99
N ALA A 93 9.27 16.54 10.71
CA ALA A 93 10.27 17.46 10.16
C ALA A 93 11.40 16.75 9.39
N GLU A 94 11.77 15.52 9.78
CA GLU A 94 12.77 14.72 9.08
C GLU A 94 12.28 14.30 7.67
N TRP A 95 11.02 13.92 7.55
CA TRP A 95 10.39 13.55 6.26
C TRP A 95 10.19 14.76 5.38
N PHE A 96 9.82 15.90 5.97
CA PHE A 96 9.77 17.16 5.24
C PHE A 96 11.14 17.51 4.66
N ALA A 97 12.21 17.47 5.48
CA ALA A 97 13.56 17.75 5.00
C ALA A 97 13.98 16.83 3.85
N LYS A 98 13.49 15.59 3.84
CA LYS A 98 13.88 14.56 2.87
C LYS A 98 13.04 14.60 1.60
N TYR A 99 11.70 14.78 1.72
CA TYR A 99 10.73 14.52 0.65
C TYR A 99 9.99 15.74 0.12
N LYS A 100 10.23 16.94 0.63
CA LYS A 100 9.47 18.16 0.31
C LYS A 100 9.32 18.48 -1.18
N PHE A 101 10.20 17.99 -2.04
CA PHE A 101 10.17 18.21 -3.49
C PHE A 101 9.69 17.00 -4.28
N ASP A 102 9.49 15.85 -3.64
CA ASP A 102 9.30 14.58 -4.33
C ASP A 102 8.00 13.85 -3.95
N ILE A 103 7.09 14.48 -3.18
CA ILE A 103 5.81 13.83 -2.84
C ILE A 103 4.93 13.61 -4.08
N PRO A 104 4.12 12.52 -4.10
CA PRO A 104 4.08 11.45 -3.12
C PRO A 104 5.34 10.58 -3.10
N VAL A 105 5.77 10.18 -1.90
CA VAL A 105 6.78 9.13 -1.70
C VAL A 105 6.10 7.96 -1.01
N LEU A 106 6.44 6.75 -1.41
CA LEU A 106 5.81 5.52 -0.91
C LEU A 106 6.85 4.56 -0.36
N HIS A 107 6.52 3.99 0.79
CA HIS A 107 7.26 2.89 1.40
C HIS A 107 6.36 1.68 1.55
N VAL A 108 6.92 0.49 1.41
CA VAL A 108 6.29 -0.79 1.71
C VAL A 108 7.08 -1.43 2.86
N ASP A 109 6.40 -1.72 3.96
CA ASP A 109 7.00 -2.26 5.20
C ASP A 109 8.26 -1.48 5.66
N GLY A 110 8.17 -0.15 5.57
CA GLY A 110 9.26 0.75 5.97
C GLY A 110 10.39 0.91 4.96
N LYS A 111 10.36 0.20 3.83
CA LYS A 111 11.37 0.28 2.76
C LYS A 111 10.89 1.19 1.63
N TYR A 112 11.76 2.09 1.15
CA TYR A 112 11.45 2.94 0.02
C TYR A 112 11.05 2.12 -1.22
N TRP A 113 9.93 2.50 -1.83
CA TRP A 113 9.42 1.84 -3.03
C TRP A 113 9.41 2.77 -4.25
N ALA A 114 8.65 3.86 -4.19
CA ALA A 114 8.40 4.69 -5.35
C ALA A 114 8.15 6.16 -4.96
N LYS A 115 8.17 7.04 -5.95
CA LYS A 115 7.78 8.46 -5.82
C LYS A 115 7.00 8.95 -7.02
N HIS A 116 6.27 10.04 -6.84
CA HIS A 116 5.47 10.77 -7.82
C HIS A 116 4.30 9.94 -8.35
N ARG A 117 4.52 9.06 -9.31
CA ARG A 117 3.45 8.29 -9.95
C ARG A 117 3.70 6.80 -9.79
N ILE A 118 2.62 6.09 -9.52
CA ILE A 118 2.59 4.63 -9.48
C ILE A 118 1.52 4.12 -10.44
N THR A 119 1.67 2.89 -10.92
CA THR A 119 0.67 2.19 -11.72
C THR A 119 0.08 1.06 -10.92
N LEU A 120 -1.12 0.61 -11.29
CA LEU A 120 -1.76 -0.53 -10.65
C LEU A 120 -0.87 -1.79 -10.74
N GLU A 121 -0.31 -2.06 -11.92
CA GLU A 121 0.58 -3.19 -12.15
C GLU A 121 1.79 -3.18 -11.20
N ALA A 122 2.53 -2.05 -11.14
CA ALA A 122 3.67 -1.90 -10.25
C ALA A 122 3.28 -2.03 -8.76
N SER A 123 2.05 -1.60 -8.41
CA SER A 123 1.53 -1.73 -7.05
C SER A 123 1.24 -3.20 -6.70
N LEU A 124 0.61 -3.94 -7.61
CA LEU A 124 0.32 -5.36 -7.42
C LEU A 124 1.61 -6.18 -7.28
N ASP A 125 2.64 -5.88 -8.11
CA ASP A 125 3.95 -6.55 -8.04
C ASP A 125 4.67 -6.27 -6.72
N ALA A 126 4.72 -5.01 -6.29
CA ALA A 126 5.36 -4.63 -5.03
C ALA A 126 4.66 -5.26 -3.82
N LEU A 127 3.32 -5.26 -3.80
CA LEU A 127 2.53 -5.87 -2.73
C LEU A 127 2.67 -7.39 -2.72
N ALA A 128 2.71 -8.04 -3.89
CA ALA A 128 2.99 -9.47 -3.98
C ALA A 128 4.36 -9.81 -3.40
N ALA A 129 5.39 -9.05 -3.77
CA ALA A 129 6.74 -9.23 -3.23
C ALA A 129 6.80 -9.02 -1.71
N ALA A 130 6.03 -8.06 -1.17
CA ALA A 130 5.96 -7.82 0.26
C ALA A 130 5.26 -8.97 1.01
N GLN A 131 4.13 -9.45 0.49
CA GLN A 131 3.41 -10.61 1.05
C GLN A 131 4.29 -11.87 1.10
N GLU A 132 5.17 -12.04 0.11
CA GLU A 132 6.15 -13.13 0.06
C GLU A 132 7.45 -12.83 0.83
N GLN A 133 7.52 -11.71 1.56
CA GLN A 133 8.69 -11.26 2.34
C GLN A 133 9.97 -11.10 1.51
N ARG A 134 9.85 -10.90 0.21
CA ARG A 134 10.97 -10.71 -0.73
C ARG A 134 11.07 -9.28 -1.27
N PHE A 135 10.27 -8.34 -0.72
CA PHE A 135 10.35 -6.95 -1.15
C PHE A 135 11.66 -6.31 -0.71
N GLU A 136 12.38 -5.72 -1.66
CA GLU A 136 13.62 -4.98 -1.44
C GLU A 136 13.40 -3.49 -1.73
N ALA A 137 14.11 -2.63 -0.99
CA ALA A 137 14.04 -1.20 -1.21
C ALA A 137 14.48 -0.83 -2.62
N SER A 138 13.70 0.01 -3.29
CA SER A 138 14.05 0.58 -4.60
C SER A 138 15.25 1.52 -4.47
N LYS A 139 16.00 1.68 -5.56
CA LYS A 139 17.10 2.64 -5.62
C LYS A 139 16.56 4.05 -5.90
N GLY A 140 17.30 5.06 -5.45
CA GLY A 140 16.99 6.46 -5.77
C GLY A 140 15.97 7.11 -4.82
N GLU A 141 15.94 6.69 -3.57
CA GLU A 141 15.18 7.37 -2.53
C GLU A 141 15.52 8.85 -2.49
N PRO A 142 14.52 9.77 -2.47
CA PRO A 142 14.74 11.20 -2.44
C PRO A 142 15.47 11.66 -1.16
N ASP A 143 16.32 12.65 -1.30
CA ASP A 143 16.96 13.32 -0.15
C ASP A 143 17.21 14.79 -0.50
N ALA A 144 16.17 15.62 -0.35
CA ALA A 144 16.25 17.05 -0.62
C ALA A 144 17.29 17.74 0.27
N ALA A 145 17.40 17.34 1.53
CA ALA A 145 18.39 17.89 2.47
C ALA A 145 19.84 17.63 2.03
N ARG A 146 20.09 16.50 1.36
CA ARG A 146 21.39 16.19 0.78
C ARG A 146 21.69 17.08 -0.44
N LEU A 147 20.68 17.34 -1.26
CA LEU A 147 20.84 18.22 -2.44
C LEU A 147 21.13 19.66 -2.03
N GLU A 148 20.46 20.16 -1.00
CA GLU A 148 20.67 21.51 -0.47
C GLU A 148 22.06 21.70 0.19
N ARG A 149 22.60 20.63 0.79
CA ARG A 149 23.94 20.65 1.40
C ARG A 149 25.07 20.59 0.36
N LYS A 150 24.78 20.20 -0.88
CA LYS A 150 25.77 20.17 -1.94
C LYS A 150 26.03 21.60 -2.41
N PRO A 151 27.27 22.16 -2.27
CA PRO A 151 27.57 23.51 -2.73
C PRO A 151 27.29 23.58 -4.24
N ALA A 152 26.62 24.66 -4.67
CA ALA A 152 26.46 24.93 -6.08
C ALA A 152 27.85 24.96 -6.72
N GLY A 153 28.14 23.97 -7.57
CA GLY A 153 29.39 23.97 -8.33
C GLY A 153 29.46 25.22 -9.20
N PRO A 154 30.66 25.73 -9.54
CA PRO A 154 30.80 26.91 -10.36
C PRO A 154 30.01 26.73 -11.66
N LEU A 155 29.17 27.71 -11.98
CA LEU A 155 28.51 27.83 -13.28
C LEU A 155 29.58 27.88 -14.38
N LYS A 156 29.57 26.88 -15.24
CA LYS A 156 30.41 26.86 -16.44
C LYS A 156 29.79 27.71 -17.53
#